data_c876c4a565e32d4936b1b5e4ea251dc6
#
_entry.id   c876c4a565e32d4936b1b5e4ea251dc6
#
_cell.length_a   1.000
_cell.length_b   1.000
_cell.length_c   1.000
_cell.angle_alpha   90.00
_cell.angle_beta   90.00
_cell.angle_gamma   90.00
#
_symmetry.space_group_name_H-M   'P 1'
#
loop_
_entity.id
_entity.type
_entity.pdbx_description
1 polymer ?
#
loop_
_entity_poly.entity_id
_entity_poly.type
_entity_poly.pdbx_seq_one_letter_code
_entity_poly.pdbx_strand_id
1 'polypeptide(L)'
;MTHTHAPYRVDHVGSFLRPATLVQAREDFAAGKISQADLTKVEDQAIRDLVEKEIAAGLKSVTDGEFRRAYWHLDFFWGFGGIDHVQAAQGYQFHDETTKADSALVVGKITGANHPFVEHYKFLRDLVADVEGVEAKYTIPAPAQFYFELIRDAEHVEQLNTIYPDFVAVREDIKQAYLQVIQDLYDAGLRTLQVDDCTWGVLVDDNFLTAWGAAQGKSKDEVRRELADLFLTFNNDVYQHVPAGLTVNTHVCRGNFHSTWASSGGYAPIAKELLGEEAVNAYFLEFDTDRAGGFEPLAEVTPGKGVVLGLLTSKSGQLENKEEVIARIKEASQYVPLENLYLSTQCGFASTEEGNILTEEDQWKKIGLIKEIVAEVWGE
;
A
#
# COMPACT_ATOMS: atom_id res chain seq x y z
N MET A 1 2.15 -16.96 21.34
CA MET A 1 3.06 -17.41 20.25
C MET A 1 3.83 -16.18 19.83
N THR A 2 5.15 -16.22 19.80
CA THR A 2 5.96 -15.13 19.24
C THR A 2 5.71 -15.11 17.75
N HIS A 3 5.08 -14.03 17.24
CA HIS A 3 4.95 -13.81 15.80
C HIS A 3 6.36 -13.63 15.23
N THR A 4 6.70 -14.43 14.23
CA THR A 4 8.01 -14.40 13.57
C THR A 4 8.04 -13.47 12.36
N HIS A 5 6.86 -13.01 11.91
CA HIS A 5 6.67 -12.12 10.76
C HIS A 5 5.58 -11.09 11.02
N ALA A 6 5.62 -9.96 10.30
CA ALA A 6 4.59 -8.92 10.39
C ALA A 6 3.19 -9.48 10.03
N PRO A 7 2.09 -8.91 10.59
CA PRO A 7 2.13 -7.68 11.38
C PRO A 7 2.64 -7.89 12.80
N TYR A 8 3.32 -6.88 13.31
CA TYR A 8 3.68 -6.76 14.72
C TYR A 8 2.70 -5.84 15.44
N ARG A 9 2.65 -5.89 16.80
CA ARG A 9 1.72 -5.03 17.57
C ARG A 9 1.90 -3.56 17.27
N VAL A 10 3.16 -3.12 17.17
CA VAL A 10 3.55 -1.81 16.65
C VAL A 10 3.95 -1.99 15.20
N ASP A 11 3.17 -1.49 14.27
CA ASP A 11 3.47 -1.61 12.84
C ASP A 11 3.22 -0.28 12.11
N HIS A 12 3.56 -0.23 10.85
CA HIS A 12 3.38 0.92 9.97
C HIS A 12 3.08 0.45 8.54
N VAL A 13 2.55 1.33 7.70
CA VAL A 13 2.15 0.96 6.33
C VAL A 13 3.34 0.83 5.39
N GLY A 14 4.37 1.68 5.52
CA GLY A 14 5.62 1.46 4.75
C GLY A 14 6.34 2.72 4.31
N SER A 15 5.64 3.74 3.83
CA SER A 15 6.28 4.98 3.37
C SER A 15 6.53 5.98 4.50
N PHE A 16 7.67 6.67 4.43
CA PHE A 16 8.10 7.71 5.35
C PHE A 16 8.36 9.02 4.61
N LEU A 17 8.35 10.16 5.34
CA LEU A 17 8.65 11.47 4.79
C LEU A 17 10.09 11.52 4.27
N ARG A 18 10.25 11.99 3.03
CA ARG A 18 11.57 12.11 2.40
C ARG A 18 12.38 13.22 3.08
N PRO A 19 13.63 12.96 3.49
CA PRO A 19 14.49 14.01 4.02
C PRO A 19 14.79 15.06 2.94
N ALA A 20 15.00 16.31 3.36
CA ALA A 20 15.23 17.45 2.43
C ALA A 20 16.40 17.22 1.46
N THR A 21 17.42 16.48 1.90
CA THR A 21 18.58 16.12 1.04
C THR A 21 18.16 15.21 -0.11
N LEU A 22 17.24 14.29 0.12
CA LEU A 22 16.72 13.39 -0.92
C LEU A 22 15.80 14.17 -1.88
N VAL A 23 14.92 15.03 -1.35
CA VAL A 23 14.05 15.88 -2.18
C VAL A 23 14.90 16.72 -3.13
N GLN A 24 15.94 17.42 -2.61
CA GLN A 24 16.84 18.22 -3.44
C GLN A 24 17.58 17.37 -4.49
N ALA A 25 18.04 16.18 -4.13
CA ALA A 25 18.72 15.29 -5.08
C ALA A 25 17.80 14.85 -6.22
N ARG A 26 16.51 14.57 -5.93
CA ARG A 26 15.52 14.25 -6.97
C ARG A 26 15.26 15.42 -7.89
N GLU A 27 15.13 16.64 -7.37
CA GLU A 27 15.01 17.85 -8.17
C GLU A 27 16.24 18.09 -9.06
N ASP A 28 17.44 17.90 -8.52
CA ASP A 28 18.69 18.06 -9.26
C ASP A 28 18.86 16.98 -10.34
N PHE A 29 18.42 15.77 -10.08
CA PHE A 29 18.37 14.69 -11.09
C PHE A 29 17.37 15.01 -12.21
N ALA A 30 16.15 15.41 -11.86
CA ALA A 30 15.13 15.80 -12.84
C ALA A 30 15.58 16.99 -13.70
N ALA A 31 16.36 17.90 -13.14
CA ALA A 31 16.98 19.02 -13.86
C ALA A 31 18.26 18.63 -14.64
N GLY A 32 18.67 17.37 -14.62
CA GLY A 32 19.88 16.89 -15.30
C GLY A 32 21.21 17.38 -14.70
N LYS A 33 21.21 17.85 -13.44
CA LYS A 33 22.41 18.39 -12.75
C LYS A 33 23.28 17.30 -12.13
N ILE A 34 22.68 16.15 -11.77
CA ILE A 34 23.37 14.99 -11.22
C ILE A 34 23.04 13.73 -12.01
N SER A 35 23.90 12.74 -11.93
CA SER A 35 23.68 11.43 -12.58
C SER A 35 22.75 10.54 -11.76
N GLN A 36 22.20 9.48 -12.38
CA GLN A 36 21.46 8.44 -11.68
C GLN A 36 22.31 7.79 -10.55
N ALA A 37 23.61 7.60 -10.80
CA ALA A 37 24.50 7.04 -9.80
C ALA A 37 24.69 7.96 -8.58
N ASP A 38 24.62 9.28 -8.78
CA ASP A 38 24.71 10.24 -7.68
C ASP A 38 23.39 10.28 -6.89
N LEU A 39 22.24 10.24 -7.58
CA LEU A 39 20.94 10.10 -6.92
C LEU A 39 20.89 8.82 -6.08
N THR A 40 21.29 7.68 -6.64
CA THR A 40 21.32 6.39 -5.93
C THR A 40 22.14 6.45 -4.64
N LYS A 41 23.28 7.16 -4.63
CA LYS A 41 24.08 7.34 -3.40
C LYS A 41 23.31 8.10 -2.32
N VAL A 42 22.55 9.13 -2.70
CA VAL A 42 21.73 9.89 -1.74
C VAL A 42 20.57 9.04 -1.23
N GLU A 43 19.91 8.29 -2.11
CA GLU A 43 18.86 7.33 -1.74
C GLU A 43 19.39 6.28 -0.76
N ASP A 44 20.55 5.67 -1.07
CA ASP A 44 21.17 4.67 -0.22
C ASP A 44 21.47 5.20 1.18
N GLN A 45 22.00 6.43 1.28
CA GLN A 45 22.29 7.03 2.58
C GLN A 45 20.99 7.36 3.34
N ALA A 46 20.00 7.93 2.66
CA ALA A 46 18.73 8.26 3.28
C ALA A 46 18.00 6.99 3.82
N ILE A 47 18.05 5.88 3.07
CA ILE A 47 17.45 4.61 3.51
C ILE A 47 18.23 4.04 4.71
N ARG A 48 19.57 4.10 4.75
CA ARG A 48 20.35 3.69 5.92
C ARG A 48 19.94 4.46 7.17
N ASP A 49 19.88 5.79 7.05
CA ASP A 49 19.51 6.69 8.15
C ASP A 49 18.07 6.42 8.63
N LEU A 50 17.15 6.10 7.70
CA LEU A 50 15.78 5.74 8.04
C LEU A 50 15.71 4.42 8.82
N VAL A 51 16.35 3.36 8.30
CA VAL A 51 16.35 2.03 8.94
C VAL A 51 16.93 2.10 10.35
N GLU A 52 18.00 2.88 10.57
CA GLU A 52 18.53 3.11 11.91
C GLU A 52 17.49 3.77 12.83
N LYS A 53 16.70 4.74 12.33
CA LYS A 53 15.63 5.40 13.11
C LYS A 53 14.46 4.45 13.40
N GLU A 54 14.05 3.62 12.42
CA GLU A 54 13.00 2.61 12.60
C GLU A 54 13.39 1.61 13.70
N ILE A 55 14.61 1.09 13.66
CA ILE A 55 15.15 0.18 14.69
C ILE A 55 15.23 0.88 16.05
N ALA A 56 15.73 2.11 16.10
CA ALA A 56 15.83 2.89 17.35
C ALA A 56 14.44 3.20 17.95
N ALA A 57 13.41 3.39 17.10
CA ALA A 57 12.03 3.53 17.54
C ALA A 57 11.43 2.22 18.07
N GLY A 58 12.10 1.08 17.84
CA GLY A 58 11.69 -0.25 18.29
C GLY A 58 10.74 -0.96 17.34
N LEU A 59 10.70 -0.55 16.06
CA LEU A 59 9.99 -1.27 15.01
C LEU A 59 10.70 -2.59 14.73
N LYS A 60 9.92 -3.66 14.61
CA LYS A 60 10.42 -5.01 14.26
C LYS A 60 10.26 -5.32 12.78
N SER A 61 9.42 -4.56 12.09
CA SER A 61 9.21 -4.59 10.66
C SER A 61 9.70 -3.25 10.11
N VAL A 62 10.70 -3.25 9.24
CA VAL A 62 11.28 -2.04 8.66
C VAL A 62 11.15 -2.04 7.14
N THR A 63 11.08 -0.85 6.54
CA THR A 63 10.98 -0.64 5.10
C THR A 63 12.09 0.28 4.60
N ASP A 64 12.22 0.43 3.29
CA ASP A 64 13.08 1.45 2.67
C ASP A 64 12.41 2.86 2.65
N GLY A 65 11.27 2.99 3.31
CA GLY A 65 10.47 4.23 3.34
C GLY A 65 9.88 4.63 1.99
N GLU A 66 10.05 3.77 0.98
CA GLU A 66 9.72 4.05 -0.43
C GLU A 66 10.56 5.21 -1.02
N PHE A 67 11.75 5.43 -0.46
CA PHE A 67 12.60 6.58 -0.79
C PHE A 67 13.10 6.61 -2.23
N ARG A 68 13.04 5.47 -2.94
CA ARG A 68 13.39 5.39 -4.37
C ARG A 68 12.21 5.67 -5.29
N ARG A 69 10.99 5.85 -4.75
CA ARG A 69 9.75 6.00 -5.52
C ARG A 69 9.28 7.45 -5.56
N ALA A 70 8.77 7.87 -6.71
CA ALA A 70 7.96 9.08 -6.86
C ALA A 70 6.50 8.82 -6.48
N TYR A 71 5.98 7.64 -6.86
CA TYR A 71 4.64 7.15 -6.51
C TYR A 71 4.73 5.74 -5.94
N TRP A 72 3.94 5.45 -4.92
CA TRP A 72 3.89 4.13 -4.29
C TRP A 72 3.60 2.98 -5.27
N HIS A 73 2.84 3.23 -6.36
CA HIS A 73 2.37 2.24 -7.33
C HIS A 73 3.02 2.38 -8.71
N LEU A 74 3.10 3.59 -9.29
CA LEU A 74 3.56 3.76 -10.67
C LEU A 74 5.01 3.30 -10.87
N ASP A 75 5.90 3.58 -9.90
CA ASP A 75 7.30 3.13 -9.95
C ASP A 75 7.42 1.60 -10.01
N PHE A 76 6.48 0.87 -9.40
CA PHE A 76 6.40 -0.57 -9.54
C PHE A 76 5.90 -0.96 -10.95
N PHE A 77 4.85 -0.32 -11.44
CA PHE A 77 4.29 -0.65 -12.75
C PHE A 77 5.28 -0.39 -13.88
N TRP A 78 6.05 0.69 -13.81
CA TRP A 78 7.12 1.00 -14.77
C TRP A 78 8.26 -0.03 -14.75
N GLY A 79 8.38 -0.82 -13.71
CA GLY A 79 9.34 -1.92 -13.61
C GLY A 79 8.95 -3.14 -14.44
N PHE A 80 7.70 -3.29 -14.86
CA PHE A 80 7.28 -4.38 -15.72
C PHE A 80 7.72 -4.18 -17.18
N GLY A 81 8.17 -5.26 -17.81
CA GLY A 81 8.32 -5.26 -19.28
C GLY A 81 6.98 -5.04 -19.96
N GLY A 82 6.96 -4.28 -21.07
CA GLY A 82 5.76 -3.95 -21.82
C GLY A 82 4.93 -2.79 -21.28
N ILE A 83 5.46 -2.05 -20.29
CA ILE A 83 4.84 -0.87 -19.68
C ILE A 83 5.75 0.33 -19.86
N ASP A 84 5.19 1.44 -20.33
CA ASP A 84 5.89 2.72 -20.46
C ASP A 84 5.37 3.76 -19.47
N HIS A 85 6.26 4.64 -19.04
CA HIS A 85 5.92 5.86 -18.32
C HIS A 85 5.39 6.90 -19.29
N VAL A 86 4.15 7.35 -19.08
CA VAL A 86 3.50 8.35 -19.93
C VAL A 86 2.89 9.47 -19.08
N GLN A 87 2.49 10.56 -19.74
CA GLN A 87 1.66 11.61 -19.16
C GLN A 87 0.21 11.40 -19.63
N ALA A 88 -0.70 11.15 -18.70
CA ALA A 88 -2.14 11.08 -18.99
C ALA A 88 -2.74 12.48 -19.18
N ALA A 89 -4.01 12.55 -19.57
CA ALA A 89 -4.72 13.83 -19.72
C ALA A 89 -4.90 14.55 -18.36
N GLN A 90 -5.00 13.80 -17.27
CA GLN A 90 -5.18 14.31 -15.90
C GLN A 90 -4.47 13.41 -14.88
N GLY A 91 -3.98 14.02 -13.79
CA GLY A 91 -3.51 13.32 -12.60
C GLY A 91 -4.65 12.70 -11.80
N TYR A 92 -4.31 11.99 -10.73
CA TYR A 92 -5.28 11.44 -9.81
C TYR A 92 -5.97 12.56 -9.03
N GLN A 93 -7.30 12.46 -8.89
CA GLN A 93 -8.12 13.45 -8.20
C GLN A 93 -8.24 13.07 -6.72
N PHE A 94 -7.90 14.01 -5.84
CA PHE A 94 -8.13 13.96 -4.41
C PHE A 94 -9.16 15.04 -4.03
N HIS A 95 -9.57 15.07 -2.77
CA HIS A 95 -10.65 15.96 -2.31
C HIS A 95 -10.39 17.43 -2.69
N ASP A 96 -9.19 17.94 -2.47
CA ASP A 96 -8.82 19.34 -2.71
C ASP A 96 -7.65 19.51 -3.67
N GLU A 97 -7.03 18.43 -4.11
CA GLU A 97 -5.80 18.46 -4.90
C GLU A 97 -5.81 17.44 -6.04
N THR A 98 -4.92 17.66 -7.00
CA THR A 98 -4.69 16.77 -8.13
C THR A 98 -3.19 16.49 -8.24
N THR A 99 -2.79 15.24 -8.44
CA THR A 99 -1.39 14.88 -8.65
C THR A 99 -0.88 15.36 -10.01
N LYS A 100 0.44 15.25 -10.24
CA LYS A 100 0.99 15.26 -11.59
C LYS A 100 0.30 14.19 -12.44
N ALA A 101 0.34 14.32 -13.75
CA ALA A 101 -0.40 13.45 -14.68
C ALA A 101 0.39 12.19 -15.09
N ASP A 102 1.35 11.76 -14.29
CA ASP A 102 2.10 10.53 -14.55
C ASP A 102 1.19 9.31 -14.56
N SER A 103 1.48 8.35 -15.44
CA SER A 103 0.68 7.15 -15.64
C SER A 103 1.52 6.02 -16.23
N ALA A 104 0.97 4.80 -16.25
CA ALA A 104 1.57 3.61 -16.82
C ALA A 104 0.73 3.10 -17.98
N LEU A 105 1.31 3.10 -19.19
CA LEU A 105 0.64 2.67 -20.43
C LEU A 105 1.19 1.33 -20.89
N VAL A 106 0.32 0.39 -21.25
CA VAL A 106 0.74 -0.87 -21.87
C VAL A 106 1.17 -0.64 -23.33
N VAL A 107 2.40 -1.02 -23.65
CA VAL A 107 2.98 -0.89 -25.01
C VAL A 107 3.45 -2.22 -25.58
N GLY A 108 3.40 -3.29 -24.80
CA GLY A 108 3.79 -4.64 -25.18
C GLY A 108 3.23 -5.68 -24.23
N LYS A 109 3.65 -6.94 -24.40
CA LYS A 109 3.28 -8.02 -23.48
C LYS A 109 3.89 -7.77 -22.11
N ILE A 110 3.07 -7.88 -21.05
CA ILE A 110 3.46 -7.64 -19.68
C ILE A 110 4.35 -8.79 -19.18
N THR A 111 5.50 -8.46 -18.60
CA THR A 111 6.44 -9.44 -18.01
C THR A 111 7.06 -8.91 -16.74
N GLY A 112 7.34 -9.80 -15.75
CA GLY A 112 7.93 -9.44 -14.44
C GLY A 112 9.44 -9.67 -14.35
N ALA A 113 10.11 -10.06 -15.43
CA ALA A 113 11.53 -10.42 -15.39
C ALA A 113 12.44 -9.21 -15.12
N ASN A 114 13.44 -9.39 -14.28
CA ASN A 114 14.42 -8.36 -13.91
C ASN A 114 13.82 -7.08 -13.30
N HIS A 115 12.79 -7.21 -12.53
CA HIS A 115 12.11 -6.09 -11.90
C HIS A 115 13.04 -5.35 -10.93
N PRO A 116 13.18 -4.00 -11.01
CA PRO A 116 14.16 -3.24 -10.22
C PRO A 116 13.94 -3.33 -8.70
N PHE A 117 12.71 -3.58 -8.26
CA PHE A 117 12.38 -3.69 -6.83
C PHE A 117 13.07 -4.88 -6.15
N VAL A 118 13.53 -5.89 -6.91
CA VAL A 118 14.30 -7.00 -6.36
C VAL A 118 15.66 -6.51 -5.83
N GLU A 119 16.36 -5.66 -6.57
CA GLU A 119 17.63 -5.06 -6.12
C GLU A 119 17.42 -4.05 -5.00
N HIS A 120 16.32 -3.27 -5.03
CA HIS A 120 15.95 -2.37 -3.94
C HIS A 120 15.70 -3.15 -2.63
N TYR A 121 14.99 -4.27 -2.71
CA TYR A 121 14.76 -5.14 -1.55
C TYR A 121 16.06 -5.76 -1.02
N LYS A 122 16.96 -6.24 -1.89
CA LYS A 122 18.24 -6.79 -1.46
C LYS A 122 19.05 -5.78 -0.64
N PHE A 123 19.04 -4.51 -1.06
CA PHE A 123 19.69 -3.44 -0.32
C PHE A 123 19.08 -3.29 1.09
N LEU A 124 17.76 -3.23 1.22
CA LEU A 124 17.07 -3.15 2.51
C LEU A 124 17.37 -4.38 3.39
N ARG A 125 17.25 -5.59 2.82
CA ARG A 125 17.54 -6.85 3.52
C ARG A 125 18.94 -6.85 4.14
N ASP A 126 19.94 -6.41 3.38
CA ASP A 126 21.34 -6.43 3.82
C ASP A 126 21.59 -5.43 4.98
N LEU A 127 20.77 -4.37 5.10
CA LEU A 127 20.85 -3.43 6.24
C LEU A 127 20.39 -4.05 7.56
N VAL A 128 19.55 -5.07 7.53
CA VAL A 128 18.98 -5.69 8.74
C VAL A 128 19.43 -7.14 8.94
N ALA A 129 20.29 -7.66 8.06
CA ALA A 129 20.71 -9.07 8.06
C ALA A 129 21.27 -9.55 9.41
N ASP A 130 21.96 -8.68 10.14
CA ASP A 130 22.60 -8.98 11.43
C ASP A 130 21.81 -8.38 12.62
N VAL A 131 20.59 -7.86 12.41
CA VAL A 131 19.79 -7.24 13.48
C VAL A 131 18.76 -8.24 14.01
N GLU A 132 19.01 -8.75 15.23
CA GLU A 132 18.14 -9.75 15.85
C GLU A 132 16.72 -9.20 16.09
N GLY A 133 15.70 -9.95 15.67
CA GLY A 133 14.30 -9.64 15.90
C GLY A 133 13.73 -8.54 15.03
N VAL A 134 14.45 -8.11 13.98
CA VAL A 134 14.00 -7.17 12.95
C VAL A 134 13.94 -7.87 11.60
N GLU A 135 12.89 -7.62 10.83
CA GLU A 135 12.77 -8.11 9.45
C GLU A 135 12.58 -6.96 8.45
N ALA A 136 13.05 -7.18 7.23
CA ALA A 136 12.75 -6.31 6.10
C ALA A 136 11.36 -6.66 5.53
N LYS A 137 10.39 -5.77 5.69
CA LYS A 137 9.09 -5.80 5.02
C LYS A 137 9.18 -5.05 3.70
N TYR A 138 8.50 -5.54 2.67
CA TYR A 138 8.49 -4.85 1.39
C TYR A 138 7.08 -4.61 0.90
N THR A 139 6.86 -3.46 0.25
CA THR A 139 5.54 -3.00 -0.23
C THR A 139 5.51 -2.98 -1.75
N ILE A 140 4.43 -3.50 -2.33
CA ILE A 140 4.13 -3.41 -3.77
C ILE A 140 2.64 -3.09 -3.95
N PRO A 141 2.21 -2.48 -5.06
CA PRO A 141 0.79 -2.30 -5.36
C PRO A 141 0.11 -3.64 -5.70
N ALA A 142 -1.20 -3.72 -5.43
CA ALA A 142 -2.01 -4.89 -5.72
C ALA A 142 -2.17 -5.16 -7.24
N PRO A 143 -2.36 -6.43 -7.64
CA PRO A 143 -2.67 -6.77 -9.04
C PRO A 143 -3.92 -6.08 -9.58
N ALA A 144 -4.97 -5.94 -8.76
CA ALA A 144 -6.18 -5.19 -9.12
C ALA A 144 -5.88 -3.71 -9.39
N GLN A 145 -5.00 -3.09 -8.58
CA GLN A 145 -4.57 -1.71 -8.78
C GLN A 145 -3.86 -1.53 -10.11
N PHE A 146 -3.03 -2.49 -10.52
CA PHE A 146 -2.37 -2.46 -11.81
C PHE A 146 -3.37 -2.54 -12.97
N TYR A 147 -4.29 -3.52 -12.94
CA TYR A 147 -5.30 -3.61 -13.98
C TYR A 147 -6.18 -2.36 -14.04
N PHE A 148 -6.54 -1.78 -12.88
CA PHE A 148 -7.34 -0.56 -12.80
C PHE A 148 -6.62 0.64 -13.43
N GLU A 149 -5.29 0.72 -13.31
CA GLU A 149 -4.48 1.72 -14.00
C GLU A 149 -4.54 1.53 -15.53
N LEU A 150 -4.47 0.29 -16.02
CA LEU A 150 -4.50 0.00 -17.46
C LEU A 150 -5.86 0.29 -18.13
N ILE A 151 -6.91 0.55 -17.36
CA ILE A 151 -8.25 0.91 -17.87
C ILE A 151 -8.74 2.28 -17.37
N ARG A 152 -7.84 3.12 -16.88
CA ARG A 152 -8.18 4.39 -16.20
C ARG A 152 -8.92 5.40 -17.08
N ASP A 153 -8.69 5.38 -18.40
CA ASP A 153 -9.32 6.26 -19.38
C ASP A 153 -9.41 5.59 -20.77
N ALA A 154 -10.01 6.31 -21.73
CA ALA A 154 -10.28 5.76 -23.06
C ALA A 154 -8.99 5.44 -23.85
N GLU A 155 -7.93 6.21 -23.69
CA GLU A 155 -6.64 5.99 -24.36
C GLU A 155 -5.99 4.70 -23.84
N HIS A 156 -5.98 4.50 -22.51
CA HIS A 156 -5.45 3.30 -21.87
C HIS A 156 -6.24 2.06 -22.31
N VAL A 157 -7.57 2.13 -22.36
CA VAL A 157 -8.42 1.03 -22.83
C VAL A 157 -8.17 0.70 -24.30
N GLU A 158 -8.04 1.71 -25.18
CA GLU A 158 -7.74 1.50 -26.61
C GLU A 158 -6.38 0.82 -26.79
N GLN A 159 -5.36 1.31 -26.09
CA GLN A 159 -4.02 0.75 -26.17
C GLN A 159 -3.97 -0.67 -25.57
N LEU A 160 -4.63 -0.91 -24.44
CA LEU A 160 -4.75 -2.25 -23.86
C LEU A 160 -5.37 -3.23 -24.87
N ASN A 161 -6.48 -2.87 -25.50
CA ASN A 161 -7.16 -3.71 -26.49
C ASN A 161 -6.32 -3.96 -27.77
N THR A 162 -5.40 -3.06 -28.10
CA THR A 162 -4.46 -3.24 -29.21
C THR A 162 -3.45 -4.34 -28.90
N ILE A 163 -2.94 -4.41 -27.68
CA ILE A 163 -1.97 -5.41 -27.23
C ILE A 163 -2.66 -6.72 -26.79
N TYR A 164 -3.81 -6.58 -26.11
CA TYR A 164 -4.58 -7.67 -25.52
C TYR A 164 -6.05 -7.63 -25.97
N PRO A 165 -6.36 -8.21 -27.13
CA PRO A 165 -7.75 -8.29 -27.59
C PRO A 165 -8.61 -9.26 -26.76
N ASP A 166 -7.96 -10.07 -25.90
CA ASP A 166 -8.59 -11.07 -25.04
C ASP A 166 -8.29 -10.76 -23.56
N PHE A 167 -9.35 -10.55 -22.77
CA PHE A 167 -9.27 -10.30 -21.34
C PHE A 167 -8.57 -11.43 -20.57
N VAL A 168 -8.75 -12.69 -20.98
CA VAL A 168 -8.10 -13.83 -20.31
C VAL A 168 -6.58 -13.75 -20.47
N ALA A 169 -6.10 -13.29 -21.64
CA ALA A 169 -4.67 -13.14 -21.92
C ALA A 169 -4.03 -12.04 -21.06
N VAL A 170 -4.67 -10.87 -20.91
CA VAL A 170 -4.11 -9.81 -20.04
C VAL A 170 -4.11 -10.24 -18.59
N ARG A 171 -5.18 -10.88 -18.12
CA ARG A 171 -5.27 -11.40 -16.74
C ARG A 171 -4.16 -12.40 -16.44
N GLU A 172 -3.90 -13.34 -17.37
CA GLU A 172 -2.84 -14.34 -17.19
C GLU A 172 -1.44 -13.69 -17.20
N ASP A 173 -1.15 -12.76 -18.13
CA ASP A 173 0.15 -12.10 -18.18
C ASP A 173 0.39 -11.23 -16.90
N ILE A 174 -0.62 -10.54 -16.38
CA ILE A 174 -0.53 -9.81 -15.09
C ILE A 174 -0.22 -10.80 -13.95
N LYS A 175 -0.97 -11.90 -13.85
CA LYS A 175 -0.72 -12.94 -12.86
C LYS A 175 0.72 -13.45 -12.91
N GLN A 176 1.19 -13.84 -14.10
CA GLN A 176 2.54 -14.38 -14.27
C GLN A 176 3.63 -13.34 -13.96
N ALA A 177 3.42 -12.07 -14.36
CA ALA A 177 4.35 -10.99 -14.07
C ALA A 177 4.50 -10.75 -12.57
N TYR A 178 3.39 -10.68 -11.83
CA TYR A 178 3.42 -10.54 -10.37
C TYR A 178 4.07 -11.74 -9.68
N LEU A 179 3.71 -12.96 -10.08
CA LEU A 179 4.27 -14.18 -9.50
C LEU A 179 5.78 -14.28 -9.75
N GLN A 180 6.27 -13.83 -10.92
CA GLN A 180 7.70 -13.77 -11.19
C GLN A 180 8.41 -12.79 -10.24
N VAL A 181 7.91 -11.57 -10.08
CA VAL A 181 8.51 -10.58 -9.17
C VAL A 181 8.46 -11.07 -7.72
N ILE A 182 7.34 -11.64 -7.27
CA ILE A 182 7.19 -12.17 -5.91
C ILE A 182 8.13 -13.35 -5.68
N GLN A 183 8.31 -14.24 -6.67
CA GLN A 183 9.26 -15.33 -6.56
C GLN A 183 10.70 -14.82 -6.45
N ASP A 184 11.08 -13.84 -7.29
CA ASP A 184 12.42 -13.25 -7.25
C ASP A 184 12.71 -12.53 -5.91
N LEU A 185 11.72 -11.84 -5.35
CA LEU A 185 11.79 -11.24 -4.01
C LEU A 185 11.91 -12.31 -2.92
N TYR A 186 11.13 -13.39 -3.00
CA TYR A 186 11.20 -14.51 -2.06
C TYR A 186 12.55 -15.21 -2.10
N ASP A 187 13.10 -15.45 -3.29
CA ASP A 187 14.42 -16.02 -3.49
C ASP A 187 15.54 -15.08 -3.00
N ALA A 188 15.31 -13.78 -3.07
CA ALA A 188 16.17 -12.77 -2.46
C ALA A 188 16.07 -12.72 -0.91
N GLY A 189 15.13 -13.46 -0.30
CA GLY A 189 14.99 -13.59 1.16
C GLY A 189 13.75 -12.96 1.76
N LEU A 190 12.83 -12.36 0.96
CA LEU A 190 11.60 -11.78 1.45
C LEU A 190 10.71 -12.83 2.13
N ARG A 191 10.18 -12.49 3.32
CA ARG A 191 9.23 -13.35 4.06
C ARG A 191 7.93 -12.63 4.42
N THR A 192 7.92 -11.30 4.39
CA THR A 192 6.74 -10.49 4.58
C THR A 192 6.57 -9.50 3.43
N LEU A 193 5.53 -9.71 2.65
CA LEU A 193 5.08 -8.84 1.56
C LEU A 193 3.83 -8.10 2.00
N GLN A 194 3.80 -6.78 1.86
CA GLN A 194 2.59 -5.99 1.95
C GLN A 194 2.15 -5.56 0.56
N VAL A 195 0.87 -5.75 0.26
CA VAL A 195 0.26 -5.38 -1.01
C VAL A 195 -0.68 -4.21 -0.77
N ASP A 196 -0.38 -3.06 -1.35
CA ASP A 196 -1.16 -1.84 -1.15
C ASP A 196 -2.25 -1.72 -2.22
N ASP A 197 -3.49 -1.54 -1.79
CA ASP A 197 -4.67 -1.60 -2.65
C ASP A 197 -5.65 -0.44 -2.40
N CYS A 198 -5.72 0.50 -3.33
CA CYS A 198 -6.71 1.58 -3.32
C CYS A 198 -8.01 1.20 -4.06
N THR A 199 -8.05 0.05 -4.77
CA THR A 199 -9.24 -0.34 -5.56
C THR A 199 -10.45 -0.61 -4.66
N TRP A 200 -10.24 -1.23 -3.51
CA TRP A 200 -11.30 -1.40 -2.51
C TRP A 200 -11.80 -0.06 -1.96
N GLY A 201 -10.92 0.93 -1.85
CA GLY A 201 -11.27 2.28 -1.39
C GLY A 201 -12.24 2.99 -2.33
N VAL A 202 -12.15 2.81 -3.64
CA VAL A 202 -13.11 3.43 -4.57
C VAL A 202 -14.47 2.73 -4.55
N LEU A 203 -14.54 1.46 -4.15
CA LEU A 203 -15.80 0.71 -4.07
C LEU A 203 -16.68 1.10 -2.88
N VAL A 204 -16.14 1.80 -1.89
CA VAL A 204 -16.94 2.33 -0.77
C VAL A 204 -17.45 3.76 -1.02
N ASP A 205 -17.02 4.41 -2.10
CA ASP A 205 -17.43 5.76 -2.46
C ASP A 205 -18.62 5.75 -3.43
N ASP A 206 -19.79 6.11 -2.92
CA ASP A 206 -21.03 6.15 -3.69
C ASP A 206 -20.99 7.16 -4.85
N ASN A 207 -20.21 8.25 -4.73
CA ASN A 207 -20.10 9.26 -5.79
C ASN A 207 -19.28 8.69 -6.96
N PHE A 208 -18.16 8.03 -6.67
CA PHE A 208 -17.36 7.35 -7.69
C PHE A 208 -18.21 6.30 -8.43
N LEU A 209 -18.88 5.42 -7.69
CA LEU A 209 -19.68 4.34 -8.29
C LEU A 209 -20.85 4.87 -9.11
N THR A 210 -21.50 5.95 -8.67
CA THR A 210 -22.59 6.60 -9.43
C THR A 210 -22.08 7.19 -10.74
N ALA A 211 -20.95 7.89 -10.70
CA ALA A 211 -20.34 8.47 -11.90
C ALA A 211 -19.86 7.38 -12.89
N TRP A 212 -19.21 6.34 -12.38
CA TRP A 212 -18.75 5.20 -13.19
C TRP A 212 -19.92 4.44 -13.83
N GLY A 213 -20.99 4.19 -13.07
CA GLY A 213 -22.19 3.49 -13.54
C GLY A 213 -22.97 4.29 -14.58
N ALA A 214 -23.09 5.60 -14.40
CA ALA A 214 -23.81 6.47 -15.34
C ALA A 214 -23.26 6.39 -16.78
N ALA A 215 -21.92 6.26 -16.93
CA ALA A 215 -21.28 6.09 -18.22
C ALA A 215 -21.65 4.76 -18.91
N GLN A 216 -22.12 3.77 -18.14
CA GLN A 216 -22.43 2.41 -18.61
C GLN A 216 -23.92 2.06 -18.52
N GLY A 217 -24.76 2.97 -18.04
CA GLY A 217 -26.19 2.72 -17.81
C GLY A 217 -26.47 1.72 -16.68
N LYS A 218 -25.55 1.62 -15.69
CA LYS A 218 -25.63 0.69 -14.55
C LYS A 218 -25.90 1.45 -13.25
N SER A 219 -26.54 0.79 -12.30
CA SER A 219 -26.64 1.28 -10.92
C SER A 219 -25.31 1.17 -10.18
N LYS A 220 -25.10 1.98 -9.14
CA LYS A 220 -23.89 1.91 -8.31
C LYS A 220 -23.67 0.52 -7.67
N ASP A 221 -24.76 -0.16 -7.32
CA ASP A 221 -24.67 -1.50 -6.69
C ASP A 221 -24.31 -2.60 -7.67
N GLU A 222 -24.70 -2.47 -8.96
CA GLU A 222 -24.22 -3.35 -10.01
C GLU A 222 -22.74 -3.13 -10.28
N VAL A 223 -22.32 -1.88 -10.39
CA VAL A 223 -20.90 -1.52 -10.57
C VAL A 223 -20.05 -2.04 -9.42
N ARG A 224 -20.50 -1.81 -8.17
CA ARG A 224 -19.76 -2.29 -6.98
C ARG A 224 -19.53 -3.79 -7.03
N ARG A 225 -20.56 -4.59 -7.31
CA ARG A 225 -20.44 -6.04 -7.40
C ARG A 225 -19.50 -6.48 -8.50
N GLU A 226 -19.66 -5.94 -9.71
CA GLU A 226 -18.82 -6.30 -10.86
C GLU A 226 -17.35 -5.97 -10.60
N LEU A 227 -17.07 -4.77 -10.04
CA LEU A 227 -15.70 -4.38 -9.73
C LEU A 227 -15.12 -5.15 -8.53
N ALA A 228 -15.92 -5.44 -7.50
CA ALA A 228 -15.47 -6.25 -6.38
C ALA A 228 -15.08 -7.67 -6.81
N ASP A 229 -15.90 -8.32 -7.63
CA ASP A 229 -15.60 -9.63 -8.21
C ASP A 229 -14.33 -9.58 -9.09
N LEU A 230 -14.18 -8.51 -9.86
CA LEU A 230 -13.02 -8.29 -10.74
C LEU A 230 -11.74 -8.13 -9.92
N PHE A 231 -11.74 -7.23 -8.93
CA PHE A 231 -10.57 -6.93 -8.11
C PHE A 231 -10.16 -8.13 -7.26
N LEU A 232 -11.13 -8.78 -6.62
CA LEU A 232 -10.89 -10.03 -5.89
C LEU A 232 -10.26 -11.10 -6.79
N THR A 233 -10.72 -11.20 -8.04
CA THR A 233 -10.19 -12.17 -9.00
C THR A 233 -8.72 -11.88 -9.32
N PHE A 234 -8.35 -10.64 -9.66
CA PHE A 234 -6.95 -10.29 -9.93
C PHE A 234 -6.04 -10.52 -8.73
N ASN A 235 -6.49 -10.11 -7.55
CA ASN A 235 -5.72 -10.25 -6.32
C ASN A 235 -5.53 -11.73 -5.95
N ASN A 236 -6.60 -12.51 -5.90
CA ASN A 236 -6.54 -13.92 -5.52
C ASN A 236 -5.83 -14.81 -6.55
N ASP A 237 -5.84 -14.45 -7.84
CA ASP A 237 -5.04 -15.12 -8.86
C ASP A 237 -3.55 -15.13 -8.52
N VAL A 238 -3.09 -14.10 -7.82
CA VAL A 238 -1.70 -13.99 -7.37
C VAL A 238 -1.55 -14.56 -5.96
N TYR A 239 -2.34 -14.09 -4.98
CA TYR A 239 -2.13 -14.39 -3.57
C TYR A 239 -2.24 -15.87 -3.22
N GLN A 240 -3.09 -16.61 -3.94
CA GLN A 240 -3.25 -18.08 -3.77
C GLN A 240 -2.08 -18.89 -4.36
N HIS A 241 -1.17 -18.25 -5.11
CA HIS A 241 -0.08 -18.94 -5.82
C HIS A 241 1.32 -18.46 -5.39
N VAL A 242 1.41 -17.64 -4.37
CA VAL A 242 2.71 -17.17 -3.84
C VAL A 242 3.52 -18.32 -3.20
N PRO A 243 4.84 -18.18 -3.04
CA PRO A 243 5.67 -19.19 -2.40
C PRO A 243 5.18 -19.55 -1.00
N ALA A 244 5.20 -20.85 -0.68
CA ALA A 244 4.89 -21.33 0.67
C ALA A 244 5.86 -20.72 1.69
N GLY A 245 5.33 -20.16 2.77
CA GLY A 245 6.12 -19.47 3.81
C GLY A 245 6.32 -17.97 3.57
N LEU A 246 5.78 -17.40 2.49
CA LEU A 246 5.62 -15.95 2.34
C LEU A 246 4.35 -15.51 3.07
N THR A 247 4.47 -14.55 3.98
CA THR A 247 3.34 -13.84 4.56
C THR A 247 2.92 -12.71 3.61
N VAL A 248 1.66 -12.70 3.19
CA VAL A 248 1.09 -11.63 2.36
C VAL A 248 0.04 -10.88 3.17
N ASN A 249 0.27 -9.59 3.39
CA ASN A 249 -0.69 -8.69 4.02
C ASN A 249 -1.16 -7.66 2.99
N THR A 250 -2.39 -7.15 3.14
CA THR A 250 -2.90 -6.08 2.26
C THR A 250 -3.14 -4.81 3.06
N HIS A 251 -2.88 -3.66 2.45
CA HIS A 251 -3.30 -2.36 2.98
C HIS A 251 -4.37 -1.76 2.08
N VAL A 252 -5.52 -1.46 2.67
CA VAL A 252 -6.64 -0.85 1.95
C VAL A 252 -6.67 0.66 2.22
N CYS A 253 -6.36 1.42 1.18
CA CYS A 253 -6.26 2.87 1.22
C CYS A 253 -7.49 3.55 0.62
N ARG A 254 -7.81 4.75 1.13
CA ARG A 254 -8.82 5.67 0.55
C ARG A 254 -8.20 6.90 -0.10
N GLY A 255 -6.92 6.81 -0.43
CA GLY A 255 -6.14 7.91 -0.94
C GLY A 255 -5.36 8.66 0.15
N ASN A 256 -4.10 8.94 -0.15
CA ASN A 256 -3.18 9.63 0.75
C ASN A 256 -2.19 10.46 -0.09
N PHE A 257 -2.52 11.71 -0.29
CA PHE A 257 -1.71 12.64 -1.06
C PHE A 257 -1.75 14.00 -0.38
N HIS A 258 -0.58 14.55 -0.02
CA HIS A 258 -0.43 15.89 0.55
C HIS A 258 -1.45 16.18 1.67
N SER A 259 -1.66 15.17 2.56
CA SER A 259 -2.62 15.20 3.68
C SER A 259 -4.11 15.19 3.31
N THR A 260 -4.47 14.98 2.03
CA THR A 260 -5.85 14.80 1.60
C THR A 260 -6.19 13.34 1.24
N TRP A 261 -7.42 13.07 0.82
CA TRP A 261 -7.96 11.74 0.49
C TRP A 261 -8.72 11.76 -0.84
N ALA A 262 -8.94 10.59 -1.44
CA ALA A 262 -9.65 10.44 -2.71
C ALA A 262 -11.08 9.93 -2.53
N SER A 263 -11.33 9.02 -1.57
CA SER A 263 -12.63 8.38 -1.39
C SER A 263 -13.10 8.38 0.06
N SER A 264 -14.42 8.18 0.25
CA SER A 264 -15.07 8.17 1.57
C SER A 264 -16.15 7.09 1.63
N GLY A 265 -16.20 6.35 2.73
CA GLY A 265 -17.19 5.31 2.98
C GLY A 265 -16.66 4.22 3.90
N GLY A 266 -17.56 3.55 4.63
CA GLY A 266 -17.23 2.41 5.49
C GLY A 266 -17.09 1.10 4.70
N TYR A 267 -16.48 0.10 5.31
CA TYR A 267 -16.20 -1.19 4.66
C TYR A 267 -17.42 -2.10 4.45
N ALA A 268 -18.57 -1.82 5.06
CA ALA A 268 -19.74 -2.71 5.05
C ALA A 268 -20.16 -3.20 3.64
N PRO A 269 -20.17 -2.37 2.58
CA PRO A 269 -20.61 -2.80 1.26
C PRO A 269 -19.68 -3.81 0.55
N ILE A 270 -18.44 -3.97 1.03
CA ILE A 270 -17.39 -4.82 0.43
C ILE A 270 -16.80 -5.82 1.44
N ALA A 271 -17.34 -5.87 2.65
CA ALA A 271 -16.74 -6.61 3.74
C ALA A 271 -16.62 -8.11 3.44
N LYS A 272 -17.63 -8.69 2.81
CA LYS A 272 -17.65 -10.11 2.48
C LYS A 272 -16.51 -10.47 1.53
N GLU A 273 -16.39 -9.76 0.43
CA GLU A 273 -15.37 -10.01 -0.60
C GLU A 273 -13.98 -9.70 -0.07
N LEU A 274 -13.78 -8.51 0.50
CA LEU A 274 -12.48 -8.07 1.01
C LEU A 274 -12.04 -8.89 2.23
N LEU A 275 -12.85 -8.92 3.31
CA LEU A 275 -12.43 -9.47 4.60
C LEU A 275 -12.68 -10.98 4.71
N GLY A 276 -13.69 -11.48 3.98
CA GLY A 276 -14.06 -12.90 3.97
C GLY A 276 -13.33 -13.73 2.93
N GLU A 277 -13.08 -13.20 1.73
CA GLU A 277 -12.68 -14.00 0.57
C GLU A 277 -11.28 -13.68 0.03
N GLU A 278 -10.69 -12.51 0.31
CA GLU A 278 -9.34 -12.18 -0.16
C GLU A 278 -8.27 -13.04 0.53
N ALA A 279 -7.35 -13.62 -0.24
CA ALA A 279 -6.40 -14.64 0.21
C ALA A 279 -5.12 -14.05 0.84
N VAL A 280 -5.28 -13.20 1.84
CA VAL A 280 -4.17 -12.57 2.59
C VAL A 280 -4.12 -13.05 4.04
N ASN A 281 -2.99 -12.81 4.73
CA ASN A 281 -2.79 -13.17 6.13
C ASN A 281 -3.31 -12.09 7.10
N ALA A 282 -3.20 -10.82 6.73
CA ALA A 282 -3.68 -9.71 7.53
C ALA A 282 -4.07 -8.50 6.67
N TYR A 283 -4.90 -7.64 7.25
CA TYR A 283 -5.40 -6.41 6.65
C TYR A 283 -4.92 -5.19 7.43
N PHE A 284 -4.31 -4.22 6.78
CA PHE A 284 -4.05 -2.87 7.29
C PHE A 284 -5.19 -1.96 6.85
N LEU A 285 -6.06 -1.57 7.76
CA LEU A 285 -7.31 -0.88 7.45
C LEU A 285 -7.34 0.53 8.04
N GLU A 286 -7.78 1.51 7.25
CA GLU A 286 -7.99 2.89 7.71
C GLU A 286 -9.22 2.98 8.62
N PHE A 287 -9.00 3.51 9.83
CA PHE A 287 -10.03 3.82 10.81
C PHE A 287 -9.72 5.11 11.59
N ASP A 288 -8.94 6.02 11.02
CA ASP A 288 -8.48 7.25 11.70
C ASP A 288 -9.59 8.31 11.90
N THR A 289 -10.64 8.29 11.07
CA THR A 289 -11.74 9.26 11.10
C THR A 289 -13.09 8.59 10.85
N ASP A 290 -14.18 9.30 11.15
CA ASP A 290 -15.56 8.86 10.90
C ASP A 290 -15.84 8.53 9.41
N ARG A 291 -15.00 9.03 8.49
CA ARG A 291 -15.05 8.71 7.06
C ARG A 291 -14.93 7.21 6.78
N ALA A 292 -14.25 6.47 7.64
CA ALA A 292 -14.05 5.03 7.50
C ALA A 292 -15.23 4.18 8.03
N GLY A 293 -16.22 4.77 8.69
CA GLY A 293 -17.31 4.05 9.34
C GLY A 293 -16.90 3.34 10.63
N GLY A 294 -17.77 2.45 11.11
CA GLY A 294 -17.59 1.66 12.32
C GLY A 294 -16.82 0.35 12.09
N PHE A 295 -16.71 -0.45 13.16
CA PHE A 295 -15.97 -1.73 13.16
C PHE A 295 -16.85 -2.95 12.84
N GLU A 296 -18.17 -2.81 12.69
CA GLU A 296 -19.09 -3.91 12.42
C GLU A 296 -18.68 -4.78 11.22
N PRO A 297 -18.11 -4.21 10.13
CA PRO A 297 -17.65 -5.01 9.00
C PRO A 297 -16.54 -6.01 9.34
N LEU A 298 -15.81 -5.80 10.43
CA LEU A 298 -14.77 -6.73 10.89
C LEU A 298 -15.33 -8.10 11.30
N ALA A 299 -16.64 -8.23 11.50
CA ALA A 299 -17.30 -9.53 11.72
C ALA A 299 -17.15 -10.49 10.52
N GLU A 300 -16.88 -9.97 9.31
CA GLU A 300 -16.65 -10.77 8.11
C GLU A 300 -15.19 -11.26 7.97
N VAL A 301 -14.28 -10.83 8.85
CA VAL A 301 -12.88 -11.28 8.81
C VAL A 301 -12.80 -12.77 9.05
N THR A 302 -12.19 -13.49 8.11
CA THR A 302 -11.97 -14.94 8.24
C THR A 302 -11.19 -15.24 9.53
N PRO A 303 -11.67 -16.17 10.39
CA PRO A 303 -11.00 -16.51 11.63
C PRO A 303 -9.50 -16.83 11.45
N GLY A 304 -8.66 -16.25 12.31
CA GLY A 304 -7.22 -16.44 12.29
C GLY A 304 -6.43 -15.42 11.48
N LYS A 305 -7.09 -14.59 10.67
CA LYS A 305 -6.42 -13.47 10.00
C LYS A 305 -6.21 -12.28 10.95
N GLY A 306 -5.13 -11.54 10.74
CA GLY A 306 -4.81 -10.33 11.49
C GLY A 306 -5.53 -9.09 10.96
N VAL A 307 -5.82 -8.15 11.86
CA VAL A 307 -6.32 -6.81 11.50
C VAL A 307 -5.44 -5.76 12.16
N VAL A 308 -4.77 -4.98 11.36
CA VAL A 308 -3.98 -3.83 11.80
C VAL A 308 -4.89 -2.60 11.72
N LEU A 309 -5.23 -2.08 12.89
CA LEU A 309 -6.11 -0.92 13.03
C LEU A 309 -5.32 0.36 12.76
N GLY A 310 -5.56 0.99 11.65
CA GLY A 310 -5.00 2.29 11.28
C GLY A 310 -5.75 3.41 11.99
N LEU A 311 -5.54 3.57 13.29
CA LEU A 311 -6.27 4.51 14.15
C LEU A 311 -5.60 5.87 14.28
N LEU A 312 -4.32 5.98 13.96
CA LEU A 312 -3.60 7.24 13.99
C LEU A 312 -3.49 7.81 12.58
N THR A 313 -3.85 9.09 12.40
CA THR A 313 -3.73 9.70 11.08
C THR A 313 -2.28 10.04 10.72
N SER A 314 -1.85 9.71 9.51
CA SER A 314 -0.61 10.21 8.92
C SER A 314 -0.77 11.55 8.20
N LYS A 315 -1.99 12.12 8.20
CA LYS A 315 -2.33 13.36 7.48
C LYS A 315 -2.15 14.62 8.30
N SER A 316 -1.93 14.50 9.62
CA SER A 316 -1.76 15.62 10.55
C SER A 316 -0.71 15.30 11.60
N GLY A 317 0.08 16.31 11.99
CA GLY A 317 1.03 16.21 13.09
C GLY A 317 0.40 16.21 14.49
N GLN A 318 -0.90 16.50 14.59
CA GLN A 318 -1.61 16.43 15.88
C GLN A 318 -1.66 14.98 16.38
N LEU A 319 -1.25 14.76 17.63
CA LEU A 319 -1.37 13.46 18.27
C LEU A 319 -2.82 13.17 18.64
N GLU A 320 -3.23 11.93 18.47
CA GLU A 320 -4.52 11.41 18.94
C GLU A 320 -4.55 11.31 20.46
N ASN A 321 -5.76 11.33 21.01
CA ASN A 321 -5.98 11.02 22.43
C ASN A 321 -5.76 9.53 22.68
N LYS A 322 -4.82 9.18 23.54
CA LYS A 322 -4.44 7.81 23.87
C LYS A 322 -5.62 6.96 24.36
N GLU A 323 -6.41 7.51 25.27
CA GLU A 323 -7.56 6.84 25.89
C GLU A 323 -8.66 6.56 24.86
N GLU A 324 -8.88 7.48 23.92
CA GLU A 324 -9.84 7.30 22.82
C GLU A 324 -9.38 6.19 21.87
N VAL A 325 -8.09 6.14 21.51
CA VAL A 325 -7.56 5.07 20.68
C VAL A 325 -7.69 3.71 21.38
N ILE A 326 -7.37 3.63 22.68
CA ILE A 326 -7.55 2.40 23.47
C ILE A 326 -9.03 1.98 23.51
N ALA A 327 -9.95 2.91 23.68
CA ALA A 327 -11.39 2.61 23.65
C ALA A 327 -11.82 2.03 22.29
N ARG A 328 -11.32 2.57 21.18
CA ARG A 328 -11.60 2.07 19.83
C ARG A 328 -10.99 0.69 19.57
N ILE A 329 -9.81 0.39 20.09
CA ILE A 329 -9.25 -0.97 20.04
C ILE A 329 -10.16 -1.95 20.79
N LYS A 330 -10.67 -1.59 21.97
CA LYS A 330 -11.63 -2.41 22.74
C LYS A 330 -12.95 -2.61 21.99
N GLU A 331 -13.43 -1.61 21.27
CA GLU A 331 -14.60 -1.73 20.41
C GLU A 331 -14.35 -2.71 19.28
N ALA A 332 -13.24 -2.58 18.53
CA ALA A 332 -12.86 -3.51 17.47
C ALA A 332 -12.70 -4.96 17.98
N SER A 333 -12.26 -5.14 19.24
CA SER A 333 -12.09 -6.46 19.84
C SER A 333 -13.40 -7.21 20.11
N GLN A 334 -14.55 -6.59 19.92
CA GLN A 334 -15.87 -7.26 19.92
C GLN A 334 -16.11 -8.09 18.64
N TYR A 335 -15.39 -7.78 17.55
CA TYR A 335 -15.53 -8.43 16.26
C TYR A 335 -14.35 -9.34 15.91
N VAL A 336 -13.13 -8.94 16.27
CA VAL A 336 -11.91 -9.71 16.03
C VAL A 336 -11.17 -9.89 17.36
N PRO A 337 -10.77 -11.13 17.74
CA PRO A 337 -10.04 -11.36 18.99
C PRO A 337 -8.83 -10.45 19.15
N LEU A 338 -8.60 -9.95 20.38
CA LEU A 338 -7.54 -8.97 20.65
C LEU A 338 -6.14 -9.48 20.27
N GLU A 339 -5.92 -10.79 20.33
CA GLU A 339 -4.68 -11.43 19.87
C GLU A 339 -4.45 -11.33 18.36
N ASN A 340 -5.48 -11.04 17.58
CA ASN A 340 -5.41 -10.83 16.13
C ASN A 340 -5.52 -9.35 15.73
N LEU A 341 -5.55 -8.44 16.71
CA LEU A 341 -5.53 -6.99 16.47
C LEU A 341 -4.13 -6.41 16.67
N TYR A 342 -3.80 -5.45 15.84
CA TYR A 342 -2.54 -4.72 15.79
C TYR A 342 -2.81 -3.23 15.62
N LEU A 343 -1.81 -2.37 15.77
CA LEU A 343 -1.98 -0.92 15.68
C LEU A 343 -0.95 -0.30 14.72
N SER A 344 -1.43 0.59 13.84
CA SER A 344 -0.60 1.39 12.95
C SER A 344 -1.20 2.77 12.69
N THR A 345 -0.51 3.57 11.88
CA THR A 345 -1.11 4.72 11.20
C THR A 345 -2.08 4.24 10.12
N GLN A 346 -3.06 5.09 9.73
CA GLN A 346 -4.07 4.72 8.74
C GLN A 346 -3.48 4.48 7.34
N CYS A 347 -2.35 5.12 7.01
CA CYS A 347 -1.59 4.96 5.78
C CYS A 347 -0.10 5.26 6.06
N GLY A 348 0.76 5.17 5.06
CA GLY A 348 2.12 5.70 5.13
C GLY A 348 2.15 7.23 5.25
N PHE A 349 3.30 7.79 5.60
CA PHE A 349 3.46 9.24 5.74
C PHE A 349 3.71 9.94 4.41
N ALA A 350 4.08 9.21 3.37
CA ALA A 350 4.42 9.78 2.06
C ALA A 350 4.21 8.76 0.92
N SER A 351 2.97 8.59 0.49
CA SER A 351 2.61 7.69 -0.62
C SER A 351 3.10 8.19 -1.99
N THR A 352 3.45 9.47 -2.07
CA THR A 352 4.17 10.09 -3.19
C THR A 352 5.39 10.83 -2.67
N GLU A 353 6.28 11.26 -3.57
CA GLU A 353 7.51 11.97 -3.19
C GLU A 353 7.28 13.29 -2.43
N GLU A 354 6.13 13.94 -2.65
CA GLU A 354 5.74 15.16 -1.95
C GLU A 354 5.51 14.95 -0.45
N GLY A 355 4.95 13.79 -0.09
CA GLY A 355 4.61 13.45 1.30
C GLY A 355 3.42 14.22 1.87
N ASN A 356 3.04 13.86 3.09
CA ASN A 356 2.00 14.55 3.85
C ASN A 356 2.54 15.82 4.55
N ILE A 357 1.62 16.73 4.90
CA ILE A 357 1.92 18.02 5.53
C ILE A 357 2.07 17.83 7.05
N LEU A 358 3.18 17.25 7.45
CA LEU A 358 3.62 17.14 8.84
C LEU A 358 5.15 17.08 8.88
N THR A 359 5.74 17.26 10.05
CA THR A 359 7.19 17.20 10.19
C THR A 359 7.68 15.76 10.42
N GLU A 360 8.97 15.50 10.18
CA GLU A 360 9.60 14.24 10.55
C GLU A 360 9.48 13.99 12.07
N GLU A 361 9.58 15.04 12.89
CA GLU A 361 9.38 14.93 14.34
C GLU A 361 7.98 14.44 14.70
N ASP A 362 6.93 14.96 14.03
CA ASP A 362 5.56 14.52 14.23
C ASP A 362 5.37 13.06 13.81
N GLN A 363 5.97 12.65 12.70
CA GLN A 363 5.99 11.25 12.25
C GLN A 363 6.51 10.31 13.34
N TRP A 364 7.64 10.63 13.95
CA TRP A 364 8.22 9.80 15.03
C TRP A 364 7.43 9.87 16.34
N LYS A 365 6.78 10.99 16.65
CA LYS A 365 5.86 11.10 17.79
C LYS A 365 4.64 10.18 17.61
N LYS A 366 4.10 10.07 16.39
CA LYS A 366 3.01 9.12 16.07
C LYS A 366 3.43 7.66 16.33
N ILE A 367 4.61 7.27 15.86
CA ILE A 367 5.17 5.93 16.13
C ILE A 367 5.38 5.71 17.65
N GLY A 368 5.86 6.72 18.36
CA GLY A 368 6.00 6.69 19.81
C GLY A 368 4.66 6.47 20.54
N LEU A 369 3.62 7.18 20.11
CA LEU A 369 2.27 7.02 20.67
C LEU A 369 1.69 5.62 20.39
N ILE A 370 1.89 5.06 19.21
CA ILE A 370 1.50 3.67 18.89
C ILE A 370 2.16 2.72 19.88
N LYS A 371 3.46 2.87 20.12
CA LYS A 371 4.21 2.03 21.06
C LYS A 371 3.70 2.13 22.50
N GLU A 372 3.39 3.33 22.98
CA GLU A 372 2.81 3.53 24.31
C GLU A 372 1.45 2.85 24.45
N ILE A 373 0.59 2.97 23.44
CA ILE A 373 -0.73 2.33 23.43
C ILE A 373 -0.59 0.80 23.41
N VAL A 374 0.31 0.28 22.60
CA VAL A 374 0.57 -1.18 22.48
C VAL A 374 1.07 -1.73 23.84
N ALA A 375 1.99 -1.04 24.51
CA ALA A 375 2.46 -1.44 25.82
C ALA A 375 1.33 -1.50 26.87
N GLU A 376 0.36 -0.58 26.80
CA GLU A 376 -0.78 -0.56 27.73
C GLU A 376 -1.83 -1.63 27.41
N VAL A 377 -2.12 -1.86 26.13
CA VAL A 377 -3.20 -2.77 25.69
C VAL A 377 -2.77 -4.24 25.70
N TRP A 378 -1.56 -4.53 25.27
CA TRP A 378 -1.06 -5.90 25.10
C TRP A 378 0.08 -6.27 26.05
N GLY A 379 0.71 -5.30 26.73
CA GLY A 379 1.83 -5.53 27.63
C GLY A 379 3.15 -5.85 26.91
N GLU A 380 3.29 -5.43 25.66
CA GLU A 380 4.45 -5.70 24.80
C GLU A 380 5.32 -4.45 24.57
#